data_a89810d2eae64b92282e3b45c54161a9
#
_entry.id   a89810d2eae64b92282e3b45c54161a9
#
_cell.length_a   1.000
_cell.length_b   1.000
_cell.length_c   1.000
_cell.angle_alpha   90.00
_cell.angle_beta   90.00
_cell.angle_gamma   90.00
#
_symmetry.space_group_name_H-M   'P 1'
#
loop_
_entity.id
_entity.type
_entity.pdbx_description
1 polymer ?
#
loop_
_entity_poly.entity_id
_entity_poly.type
_entity_poly.pdbx_seq_one_letter_code
_entity_poly.pdbx_strand_id
1 'polypeptide(L)'
;NNVFKPTATDILTPILIEELGGIAHRSIKAVEGALAVGHLTTPSSSLETIAEWKETANPVAAFVGGCTKAVVSSGEYTKADELWRAWCSWCGDTGHQKGTLTSFGRKLTLTIGSDKKSRRSDGVYYGLALNIEGNRLLQAYVRMTA
;
A
#
# COMPACT_ATOMS: atom_id res chain seq x y z
N ASN A 1 0.76 35.61 -46.13
CA ASN A 1 1.99 35.56 -45.37
C ASN A 1 1.84 34.51 -44.27
N ASN A 2 2.30 33.28 -44.54
CA ASN A 2 2.44 32.27 -43.47
C ASN A 2 3.66 32.62 -42.64
N VAL A 3 3.45 33.20 -41.47
CA VAL A 3 4.49 33.42 -40.49
C VAL A 3 4.81 32.05 -39.86
N PHE A 4 6.00 31.53 -40.14
CA PHE A 4 6.52 30.32 -39.49
C PHE A 4 6.56 30.56 -37.98
N LYS A 5 5.80 29.74 -37.22
CA LYS A 5 5.88 29.70 -35.75
C LYS A 5 6.67 28.44 -35.39
N PRO A 6 7.88 28.59 -34.84
CA PRO A 6 8.68 27.43 -34.44
C PRO A 6 7.91 26.63 -33.38
N THR A 7 7.92 25.32 -33.49
CA THR A 7 7.39 24.40 -32.48
C THR A 7 8.37 24.28 -31.31
N ALA A 8 7.89 23.78 -30.16
CA ALA A 8 8.78 23.52 -29.04
C ALA A 8 9.96 22.59 -29.42
N THR A 9 9.73 21.65 -30.31
CA THR A 9 10.76 20.74 -30.84
C THR A 9 11.84 21.49 -31.62
N ASP A 10 11.46 22.47 -32.45
CA ASP A 10 12.40 23.25 -33.27
C ASP A 10 13.35 24.09 -32.41
N ILE A 11 12.90 24.51 -31.23
CA ILE A 11 13.69 25.31 -30.29
C ILE A 11 14.55 24.42 -29.39
N LEU A 12 13.96 23.33 -28.86
CA LEU A 12 14.61 22.49 -27.85
C LEU A 12 15.64 21.54 -28.46
N THR A 13 15.44 21.05 -29.68
CA THR A 13 16.36 20.08 -30.30
C THR A 13 17.80 20.59 -30.42
N PRO A 14 18.07 21.82 -30.92
CA PRO A 14 19.44 22.35 -30.96
C PRO A 14 20.08 22.47 -29.57
N ILE A 15 19.33 22.93 -28.57
CA ILE A 15 19.80 23.08 -27.18
C ILE A 15 20.16 21.70 -26.61
N LEU A 16 19.33 20.69 -26.80
CA LEU A 16 19.59 19.34 -26.33
C LEU A 16 20.83 18.71 -27.00
N ILE A 17 21.07 19.01 -28.29
CA ILE A 17 22.26 18.52 -29.01
C ILE A 17 23.53 19.11 -28.41
N GLU A 18 23.55 20.41 -28.10
CA GLU A 18 24.68 21.05 -27.44
C GLU A 18 24.94 20.50 -26.04
N GLU A 19 23.87 20.17 -25.29
CA GLU A 19 24.00 19.64 -23.93
C GLU A 19 24.20 18.12 -23.88
N LEU A 20 24.13 17.41 -25.01
CA LEU A 20 24.15 15.95 -25.06
C LEU A 20 25.36 15.33 -24.33
N GLY A 21 26.54 15.94 -24.48
CA GLY A 21 27.75 15.50 -23.79
C GLY A 21 27.63 15.60 -22.26
N GLY A 22 27.03 16.67 -21.76
CA GLY A 22 26.81 16.89 -20.35
C GLY A 22 25.72 15.94 -19.79
N ILE A 23 24.68 15.70 -20.58
CA ILE A 23 23.60 14.74 -20.22
C ILE A 23 24.18 13.32 -20.13
N ALA A 24 24.96 12.90 -21.14
CA ALA A 24 25.60 11.59 -21.15
C ALA A 24 26.54 11.40 -19.96
N HIS A 25 27.37 12.39 -19.66
CA HIS A 25 28.27 12.33 -18.51
C HIS A 25 27.52 12.19 -17.18
N ARG A 26 26.47 12.97 -16.95
CA ARG A 26 25.63 12.87 -15.75
C ARG A 26 24.94 11.51 -15.63
N SER A 27 24.46 10.96 -16.75
CA SER A 27 23.82 9.65 -16.78
C SER A 27 24.80 8.54 -16.41
N ILE A 28 26.03 8.57 -16.94
CA ILE A 28 27.08 7.61 -16.58
C ILE A 28 27.42 7.71 -15.10
N LYS A 29 27.62 8.91 -14.58
CA LYS A 29 27.90 9.14 -13.15
C LYS A 29 26.76 8.64 -12.24
N ALA A 30 25.51 8.82 -12.65
CA ALA A 30 24.37 8.32 -11.90
C ALA A 30 24.34 6.78 -11.87
N VAL A 31 24.65 6.12 -13.00
CA VAL A 31 24.75 4.66 -13.08
C VAL A 31 25.91 4.14 -12.24
N GLU A 32 27.09 4.76 -12.32
CA GLU A 32 28.25 4.40 -11.47
C GLU A 32 27.87 4.47 -9.98
N GLY A 33 27.20 5.56 -9.56
CA GLY A 33 26.71 5.71 -8.19
C GLY A 33 25.70 4.62 -7.78
N ALA A 34 24.73 4.32 -8.65
CA ALA A 34 23.74 3.28 -8.38
C ALA A 34 24.38 1.88 -8.28
N LEU A 35 25.35 1.57 -9.14
CA LEU A 35 26.09 0.30 -9.09
C LEU A 35 26.95 0.17 -7.83
N ALA A 36 27.57 1.25 -7.37
CA ALA A 36 28.39 1.26 -6.16
C ALA A 36 27.54 1.01 -4.89
N VAL A 37 26.31 1.48 -4.87
CA VAL A 37 25.37 1.30 -3.74
C VAL A 37 24.55 0.01 -3.88
N GLY A 38 24.46 -0.54 -5.09
CA GLY A 38 23.69 -1.76 -5.39
C GLY A 38 22.17 -1.53 -5.57
N HIS A 39 21.70 -0.31 -5.45
CA HIS A 39 20.30 0.05 -5.69
C HIS A 39 20.15 1.53 -6.09
N LEU A 40 19.02 1.87 -6.69
CA LEU A 40 18.65 3.26 -6.96
C LEU A 40 18.20 3.94 -5.66
N THR A 41 18.70 5.15 -5.41
CA THR A 41 18.27 5.97 -4.27
C THR A 41 16.84 6.48 -4.52
N THR A 42 15.94 6.18 -3.61
CA THR A 42 14.59 6.73 -3.63
C THR A 42 14.58 8.06 -2.88
N PRO A 43 14.21 9.19 -3.52
CA PRO A 43 14.07 10.46 -2.82
C PRO A 43 13.08 10.38 -1.66
N SER A 44 13.34 11.09 -0.57
CA SER A 44 12.45 11.10 0.60
C SER A 44 11.02 11.56 0.25
N SER A 45 10.89 12.54 -0.65
CA SER A 45 9.59 12.99 -1.17
C SER A 45 8.80 11.89 -1.89
N SER A 46 9.48 10.94 -2.52
CA SER A 46 8.84 9.80 -3.18
C SER A 46 8.38 8.73 -2.19
N LEU A 47 8.99 8.63 -1.02
CA LEU A 47 8.61 7.64 -0.01
C LEU A 47 7.22 7.90 0.54
N GLU A 48 6.85 9.15 0.78
CA GLU A 48 5.51 9.56 1.22
C GLU A 48 4.46 9.21 0.17
N THR A 49 4.70 9.60 -1.10
CA THR A 49 3.81 9.27 -2.22
C THR A 49 3.65 7.76 -2.43
N ILE A 50 4.75 6.99 -2.30
CA ILE A 50 4.71 5.53 -2.38
C ILE A 50 3.89 4.94 -1.22
N ALA A 51 3.98 5.50 -0.01
CA ALA A 51 3.20 5.06 1.13
C ALA A 51 1.70 5.30 0.91
N GLU A 52 1.32 6.49 0.45
CA GLU A 52 -0.06 6.83 0.09
C GLU A 52 -0.61 5.91 -1.01
N TRP A 53 0.18 5.64 -2.05
CA TRP A 53 -0.22 4.74 -3.12
C TRP A 53 -0.40 3.30 -2.65
N LYS A 54 0.49 2.82 -1.77
CA LYS A 54 0.36 1.48 -1.18
C LYS A 54 -0.91 1.35 -0.36
N GLU A 55 -1.26 2.36 0.43
CA GLU A 55 -2.50 2.40 1.20
C GLU A 55 -3.73 2.40 0.29
N THR A 56 -3.75 3.26 -0.73
CA THR A 56 -4.84 3.33 -1.71
C THR A 56 -4.97 2.05 -2.54
N ALA A 57 -3.85 1.45 -2.94
CA ALA A 57 -3.83 0.22 -3.76
C ALA A 57 -4.24 -1.03 -2.96
N ASN A 58 -3.91 -1.09 -1.66
CA ASN A 58 -4.24 -2.22 -0.80
C ASN A 58 -4.72 -1.78 0.59
N PRO A 59 -5.95 -1.29 0.69
CA PRO A 59 -6.51 -0.84 1.97
C PRO A 59 -6.55 -1.95 3.03
N VAL A 60 -6.66 -3.24 2.62
CA VAL A 60 -6.64 -4.35 3.56
C VAL A 60 -5.27 -4.50 4.22
N ALA A 61 -4.18 -4.25 3.48
CA ALA A 61 -2.85 -4.26 4.07
C ALA A 61 -2.66 -3.09 5.06
N ALA A 62 -3.18 -1.91 4.74
CA ALA A 62 -3.17 -0.76 5.65
C ALA A 62 -3.95 -1.06 6.94
N PHE A 63 -5.15 -1.65 6.83
CA PHE A 63 -5.93 -2.12 7.98
C PHE A 63 -5.17 -3.15 8.82
N VAL A 64 -4.57 -4.16 8.19
CA VAL A 64 -3.79 -5.18 8.90
C VAL A 64 -2.61 -4.54 9.65
N GLY A 65 -1.86 -3.66 8.99
CA GLY A 65 -0.72 -2.97 9.61
C GLY A 65 -1.10 -2.04 10.77
N GLY A 66 -2.23 -1.32 10.66
CA GLY A 66 -2.68 -0.35 11.66
C GLY A 66 -3.53 -0.93 12.79
N CYS A 67 -4.35 -1.95 12.49
CA CYS A 67 -5.39 -2.43 13.41
C CYS A 67 -5.16 -3.83 13.95
N THR A 68 -4.10 -4.52 13.51
CA THR A 68 -3.79 -5.88 13.98
C THR A 68 -2.36 -5.99 14.47
N LYS A 69 -2.08 -7.05 15.21
CA LYS A 69 -0.74 -7.43 15.66
C LYS A 69 -0.49 -8.91 15.36
N ALA A 70 0.74 -9.24 15.01
CA ALA A 70 1.16 -10.63 14.93
C ALA A 70 1.24 -11.23 16.34
N VAL A 71 0.74 -12.44 16.49
CA VAL A 71 0.79 -13.18 17.76
C VAL A 71 1.60 -14.45 17.52
N VAL A 72 2.59 -14.65 18.38
CA VAL A 72 3.53 -15.78 18.30
C VAL A 72 3.03 -16.99 19.09
N SER A 73 2.05 -16.80 19.99
CA SER A 73 1.51 -17.86 20.85
C SER A 73 0.72 -18.89 20.06
N SER A 74 1.11 -20.16 20.18
CA SER A 74 0.40 -21.29 19.59
C SER A 74 -1.01 -21.38 20.18
N GLY A 75 -2.03 -21.03 19.41
CA GLY A 75 -3.43 -21.15 19.82
C GLY A 75 -4.22 -19.85 19.86
N GLU A 76 -3.60 -18.67 19.84
CA GLU A 76 -4.33 -17.43 19.70
C GLU A 76 -4.83 -17.25 18.25
N TYR A 77 -6.10 -16.93 18.13
CA TYR A 77 -6.77 -16.72 16.85
C TYR A 77 -7.82 -15.61 16.95
N THR A 78 -8.13 -14.99 15.83
CA THR A 78 -9.24 -14.03 15.74
C THR A 78 -10.27 -14.57 14.74
N LYS A 79 -11.54 -14.42 15.09
CA LYS A 79 -12.64 -14.84 14.20
C LYS A 79 -12.71 -13.90 12.98
N ALA A 80 -13.01 -14.48 11.82
CA ALA A 80 -13.16 -13.72 10.59
C ALA A 80 -14.28 -12.65 10.70
N ASP A 81 -15.34 -12.94 11.47
CA ASP A 81 -16.42 -12.01 11.72
C ASP A 81 -15.97 -10.78 12.54
N GLU A 82 -15.13 -10.98 13.55
CA GLU A 82 -14.55 -9.88 14.34
C GLU A 82 -13.66 -8.98 13.49
N LEU A 83 -12.81 -9.56 12.65
CA LEU A 83 -11.98 -8.83 11.71
C LEU A 83 -12.82 -8.07 10.68
N TRP A 84 -13.90 -8.69 10.19
CA TRP A 84 -14.81 -8.06 9.25
C TRP A 84 -15.55 -6.87 9.86
N ARG A 85 -16.04 -6.99 11.10
CA ARG A 85 -16.71 -5.88 11.81
C ARG A 85 -15.75 -4.72 12.05
N ALA A 86 -14.52 -5.00 12.51
CA ALA A 86 -13.50 -3.98 12.68
C ALA A 86 -13.15 -3.32 11.33
N TRP A 87 -13.03 -4.10 10.25
CA TRP A 87 -12.83 -3.60 8.89
C TRP A 87 -13.95 -2.68 8.42
N CYS A 88 -15.20 -3.03 8.68
CA CYS A 88 -16.34 -2.18 8.31
C CYS A 88 -16.30 -0.82 9.00
N SER A 89 -15.96 -0.76 10.29
CA SER A 89 -15.75 0.50 11.02
C SER A 89 -14.59 1.28 10.46
N TRP A 90 -13.46 0.62 10.22
CA TRP A 90 -12.27 1.25 9.63
C TRP A 90 -12.55 1.90 8.28
N CYS A 91 -13.30 1.20 7.42
CA CYS A 91 -13.72 1.76 6.13
C CYS A 91 -14.62 2.98 6.30
N GLY A 92 -15.50 3.00 7.32
CA GLY A 92 -16.33 4.15 7.65
C GLY A 92 -15.49 5.36 8.07
N ASP A 93 -14.49 5.15 8.91
CA ASP A 93 -13.61 6.21 9.42
C ASP A 93 -12.66 6.76 8.32
N THR A 94 -12.21 5.92 7.39
CA THR A 94 -11.22 6.26 6.35
C THR A 94 -11.82 6.55 4.97
N GLY A 95 -13.14 6.40 4.80
CA GLY A 95 -13.82 6.62 3.52
C GLY A 95 -13.61 5.54 2.47
N HIS A 96 -13.04 4.38 2.83
CA HIS A 96 -12.88 3.25 1.92
C HIS A 96 -14.17 2.44 1.74
N GLN A 97 -14.31 1.81 0.58
CA GLN A 97 -15.43 0.89 0.34
C GLN A 97 -15.18 -0.44 1.04
N LYS A 98 -16.09 -0.86 1.92
CA LYS A 98 -15.98 -2.11 2.67
C LYS A 98 -16.01 -3.37 1.77
N GLY A 99 -16.71 -3.32 0.64
CA GLY A 99 -16.88 -4.46 -0.25
C GLY A 99 -17.75 -5.56 0.38
N THR A 100 -17.46 -6.82 0.05
CA THR A 100 -18.15 -8.00 0.62
C THR A 100 -17.22 -8.77 1.56
N LEU A 101 -17.78 -9.51 2.53
CA LEU A 101 -17.03 -10.39 3.44
C LEU A 101 -16.11 -11.36 2.67
N THR A 102 -16.61 -11.92 1.56
CA THR A 102 -15.82 -12.84 0.72
C THR A 102 -14.63 -12.14 0.06
N SER A 103 -14.84 -10.93 -0.47
CA SER A 103 -13.75 -10.12 -1.08
C SER A 103 -12.72 -9.74 -0.03
N PHE A 104 -13.15 -9.26 1.13
CA PHE A 104 -12.27 -8.95 2.26
C PHE A 104 -11.45 -10.17 2.69
N GLY A 105 -12.11 -11.33 2.93
CA GLY A 105 -11.42 -12.55 3.36
C GLY A 105 -10.38 -13.06 2.35
N ARG A 106 -10.64 -12.89 1.05
CA ARG A 106 -9.67 -13.23 -0.01
C ARG A 106 -8.46 -12.30 0.04
N LYS A 107 -8.67 -10.99 0.10
CA LYS A 107 -7.60 -9.98 0.20
C LYS A 107 -6.81 -10.13 1.49
N LEU A 108 -7.48 -10.38 2.61
CA LEU A 108 -6.84 -10.62 3.91
C LEU A 108 -5.91 -11.85 3.83
N THR A 109 -6.40 -12.96 3.29
CA THR A 109 -5.59 -14.18 3.13
C THR A 109 -4.37 -13.97 2.24
N LEU A 110 -4.47 -13.17 1.18
CA LEU A 110 -3.34 -12.79 0.34
C LEU A 110 -2.33 -11.91 1.08
N THR A 111 -2.81 -11.06 1.99
CA THR A 111 -1.95 -10.14 2.75
C THR A 111 -1.18 -10.84 3.88
N ILE A 112 -1.83 -11.75 4.62
CA ILE A 112 -1.23 -12.40 5.81
C ILE A 112 -0.64 -13.78 5.53
N GLY A 113 -0.91 -14.37 4.35
CA GLY A 113 -0.54 -15.72 3.99
C GLY A 113 -1.68 -16.73 4.20
N SER A 114 -1.75 -17.71 3.31
CA SER A 114 -2.83 -18.72 3.32
C SER A 114 -2.68 -19.77 4.44
N ASP A 115 -1.49 -19.92 4.98
CA ASP A 115 -1.15 -20.82 6.10
C ASP A 115 -1.79 -20.39 7.42
N LYS A 116 -2.08 -19.10 7.57
CA LYS A 116 -2.70 -18.53 8.78
C LYS A 116 -4.22 -18.64 8.83
N LYS A 117 -4.87 -19.04 7.75
CA LYS A 117 -6.31 -19.24 7.70
C LYS A 117 -6.69 -20.67 8.04
N SER A 118 -7.59 -20.86 9.04
CA SER A 118 -8.19 -22.17 9.29
C SER A 118 -9.05 -22.62 8.11
N ARG A 119 -9.00 -23.93 7.82
CA ARG A 119 -9.90 -24.59 6.87
C ARG A 119 -11.26 -24.96 7.48
N ARG A 120 -11.47 -24.72 8.79
CA ARG A 120 -12.74 -24.99 9.47
C ARG A 120 -13.80 -23.96 9.06
N SER A 121 -15.06 -24.34 9.17
CA SER A 121 -16.21 -23.50 8.79
C SER A 121 -16.36 -22.22 9.62
N ASP A 122 -15.74 -22.15 10.79
CA ASP A 122 -15.74 -21.01 11.72
C ASP A 122 -14.85 -19.84 11.31
N GLY A 123 -14.04 -20.01 10.24
CA GLY A 123 -13.31 -18.92 9.63
C GLY A 123 -12.40 -18.16 10.60
N VAL A 124 -11.45 -18.84 11.25
CA VAL A 124 -10.50 -18.21 12.16
C VAL A 124 -9.16 -17.97 11.49
N TYR A 125 -8.46 -16.92 11.93
CA TYR A 125 -7.10 -16.59 11.51
C TYR A 125 -6.15 -16.76 12.69
N TYR A 126 -5.18 -17.67 12.55
CA TYR A 126 -4.17 -17.94 13.55
C TYR A 126 -3.00 -16.95 13.44
N GLY A 127 -2.40 -16.61 14.59
CA GLY A 127 -1.26 -15.72 14.67
C GLY A 127 -1.57 -14.26 14.31
N LEU A 128 -2.84 -13.88 14.31
CA LEU A 128 -3.31 -12.53 14.09
C LEU A 128 -4.32 -12.17 15.17
N ALA A 129 -4.09 -11.04 15.86
CA ALA A 129 -5.04 -10.50 16.83
C ALA A 129 -5.30 -9.02 16.54
N LEU A 130 -6.48 -8.53 16.91
CA LEU A 130 -6.74 -7.10 16.91
C LEU A 130 -5.87 -6.41 17.95
N ASN A 131 -5.26 -5.28 17.60
CA ASN A 131 -4.57 -4.42 18.54
C ASN A 131 -5.58 -3.48 19.27
N ILE A 132 -5.08 -2.51 20.02
CA ILE A 132 -5.94 -1.56 20.76
C ILE A 132 -6.89 -0.83 19.80
N GLU A 133 -6.38 -0.37 18.66
CA GLU A 133 -7.18 0.34 17.66
C GLU A 133 -8.19 -0.58 16.98
N GLY A 134 -7.80 -1.78 16.60
CA GLY A 134 -8.71 -2.78 16.03
C GLY A 134 -9.85 -3.15 16.97
N ASN A 135 -9.58 -3.28 18.29
CA ASN A 135 -10.60 -3.52 19.29
C ASN A 135 -11.54 -2.32 19.49
N ARG A 136 -11.02 -1.08 19.41
CA ARG A 136 -11.83 0.14 19.43
C ARG A 136 -12.84 0.14 18.28
N LEU A 137 -12.37 -0.18 17.08
CA LEU A 137 -13.19 -0.25 15.87
C LEU A 137 -14.25 -1.35 15.96
N LEU A 138 -13.90 -2.52 16.50
CA LEU A 138 -14.87 -3.60 16.72
C LEU A 138 -16.00 -3.18 17.67
N GLN A 139 -15.65 -2.52 18.77
CA GLN A 139 -16.64 -1.99 19.71
C GLN A 139 -17.51 -0.88 19.10
N ALA A 140 -16.93 -0.02 18.27
CA ALA A 140 -17.68 1.00 17.56
C ALA A 140 -18.74 0.37 16.64
N TYR A 141 -18.37 -0.68 15.89
CA TYR A 141 -19.31 -1.41 15.04
C TYR A 141 -20.51 -1.98 15.83
N VAL A 142 -20.24 -2.61 16.97
CA VAL A 142 -21.29 -3.19 17.82
C VAL A 142 -22.26 -2.13 18.32
N ARG A 143 -21.77 -0.94 18.70
CA ARG A 143 -22.63 0.17 19.14
C ARG A 143 -23.48 0.76 18.02
N MET A 144 -22.99 0.75 16.77
CA MET A 144 -23.75 1.28 15.62
C MET A 144 -24.84 0.31 15.13
N THR A 145 -24.76 -0.97 15.49
CA THR A 145 -25.66 -2.02 15.01
C THR A 145 -26.60 -2.56 16.11
N ALA A 146 -26.44 -2.09 17.35
CA ALA A 146 -27.31 -2.38 18.49
C ALA A 146 -28.47 -1.36 18.56
#